data_cef049f9178df31145c02248ca5212e2
#
_entry.id   cef049f9178df31145c02248ca5212e2
#
_cell.length_a   1.000
_cell.length_b   1.000
_cell.length_c   1.000
_cell.angle_alpha   90.00
_cell.angle_beta   90.00
_cell.angle_gamma   90.00
#
_symmetry.space_group_name_H-M   'P 1'
#
loop_
_entity.id
_entity.type
_entity.pdbx_description
1 polymer ?
#
loop_
_entity_poly.entity_id
_entity_poly.type
_entity_poly.pdbx_seq_one_letter_code
_entity_poly.pdbx_strand_id
1 'polypeptide(L)'
;MVVVRWFIALLAITGVIGGLGYVKFTQVSEAIAQAALIPEHTETTEAFSPKTVKYAPQIQVIGEVIAPEQVELRTEISGRIVQLGFQPGDPVAEDQLLVQMDVSEEIAQLAATEADEKLAAIKFERAKKLRSTGSGSQSTLDNAQALLETAKAQVAQIKSRIQKKTIRAPFAGKTNTSTLSLGQILGANELITQIVGQTDRVWVDFKLPQHHMELGAGAGVTVIGQKGKQITATIIHRDATISTTTRTRTHRAEVFAQHLGMAHGAFVELMVPVARDKDYLSLPVTAVQTDGYGQFVYILHPDEQEGAYRAERRDVSHLFYLGESVLVDQGLTSNELVATNGAFKLAPGVLVYLSSPSDTPQQISSATYQ
;
A
#
# COMPACT_ATOMS: atom_id res chain seq x y z
N MET A 1 -80.63 -1.62 -67.29
CA MET A 1 -80.03 -0.31 -67.08
C MET A 1 -79.23 -0.17 -65.75
N VAL A 2 -79.58 -0.88 -64.72
CA VAL A 2 -78.88 -0.76 -63.39
C VAL A 2 -77.45 -1.33 -63.39
N VAL A 3 -77.21 -2.49 -64.07
CA VAL A 3 -75.88 -3.13 -64.12
C VAL A 3 -74.81 -2.30 -64.83
N VAL A 4 -75.20 -1.61 -65.93
CA VAL A 4 -74.26 -0.72 -66.66
C VAL A 4 -73.81 0.49 -65.81
N ARG A 5 -74.62 1.01 -64.92
CA ARG A 5 -74.30 2.10 -64.03
C ARG A 5 -73.29 1.66 -62.98
N TRP A 6 -73.41 0.47 -62.44
CA TRP A 6 -72.44 -0.10 -61.48
C TRP A 6 -71.07 -0.40 -62.11
N PHE A 7 -71.08 -0.82 -63.38
CA PHE A 7 -69.82 -1.09 -64.12
C PHE A 7 -69.05 0.25 -64.36
N ILE A 8 -69.76 1.28 -64.75
CA ILE A 8 -69.17 2.64 -64.96
C ILE A 8 -68.62 3.18 -63.64
N ALA A 9 -69.34 3.01 -62.50
CA ALA A 9 -68.91 3.43 -61.21
C ALA A 9 -67.66 2.69 -60.75
N LEU A 10 -67.57 1.38 -60.96
CA LEU A 10 -66.44 0.56 -60.63
C LEU A 10 -65.19 0.90 -61.48
N LEU A 11 -65.40 1.21 -62.77
CA LEU A 11 -64.29 1.65 -63.65
C LEU A 11 -63.78 3.05 -63.27
N ALA A 12 -64.67 3.98 -62.83
CA ALA A 12 -64.26 5.28 -62.31
C ALA A 12 -63.50 5.18 -61.02
N ILE A 13 -63.93 4.32 -60.09
CA ILE A 13 -63.23 4.14 -58.79
C ILE A 13 -61.84 3.49 -59.05
N THR A 14 -61.75 2.48 -59.95
CA THR A 14 -60.46 1.86 -60.30
C THR A 14 -59.50 2.87 -60.95
N GLY A 15 -60.06 3.75 -61.84
CA GLY A 15 -59.29 4.83 -62.45
C GLY A 15 -58.76 5.85 -61.41
N VAL A 16 -59.61 6.23 -60.45
CA VAL A 16 -59.20 7.14 -59.35
C VAL A 16 -58.12 6.50 -58.43
N ILE A 17 -58.30 5.23 -58.06
CA ILE A 17 -57.32 4.49 -57.25
C ILE A 17 -55.99 4.32 -58.02
N GLY A 18 -56.03 3.97 -59.29
CA GLY A 18 -54.85 3.89 -60.15
C GLY A 18 -54.14 5.21 -60.34
N GLY A 19 -54.93 6.31 -60.54
CA GLY A 19 -54.38 7.67 -60.64
C GLY A 19 -53.70 8.15 -59.30
N LEU A 20 -54.40 7.91 -58.22
CA LEU A 20 -53.82 8.21 -56.90
C LEU A 20 -52.58 7.38 -56.56
N GLY A 21 -52.60 6.09 -56.93
CA GLY A 21 -51.43 5.23 -56.78
C GLY A 21 -50.24 5.67 -57.64
N TYR A 22 -50.48 6.10 -58.89
CA TYR A 22 -49.40 6.65 -59.71
C TYR A 22 -48.85 7.96 -59.22
N VAL A 23 -49.68 8.90 -58.76
CA VAL A 23 -49.25 10.17 -58.17
C VAL A 23 -48.47 9.92 -56.90
N LYS A 24 -48.90 8.99 -56.01
CA LYS A 24 -48.17 8.65 -54.82
C LYS A 24 -46.84 7.97 -55.15
N PHE A 25 -46.79 7.11 -56.13
CA PHE A 25 -45.54 6.46 -56.56
C PHE A 25 -44.51 7.48 -57.08
N THR A 26 -44.95 8.43 -57.95
CA THR A 26 -44.06 9.49 -58.44
C THR A 26 -43.58 10.41 -57.31
N GLN A 27 -44.47 10.82 -56.40
CA GLN A 27 -44.08 11.61 -55.21
C GLN A 27 -43.07 10.91 -54.33
N VAL A 28 -43.25 9.63 -54.07
CA VAL A 28 -42.30 8.85 -53.24
C VAL A 28 -40.97 8.64 -53.98
N SER A 29 -40.99 8.37 -55.29
CA SER A 29 -39.76 8.21 -56.07
C SER A 29 -38.98 9.53 -56.19
N GLU A 30 -39.66 10.67 -56.36
CA GLU A 30 -39.03 12.00 -56.34
C GLU A 30 -38.47 12.35 -54.94
N ALA A 31 -39.20 12.03 -53.86
CA ALA A 31 -38.73 12.26 -52.50
C ALA A 31 -37.47 11.41 -52.18
N ILE A 32 -37.43 10.14 -52.64
CA ILE A 32 -36.24 9.29 -52.50
C ILE A 32 -35.08 9.86 -53.31
N ALA A 33 -35.32 10.32 -54.57
CA ALA A 33 -34.30 10.92 -55.42
C ALA A 33 -33.77 12.24 -54.84
N GLN A 34 -34.63 13.06 -54.22
CA GLN A 34 -34.22 14.28 -53.52
C GLN A 34 -33.46 14.00 -52.22
N ALA A 35 -33.87 12.99 -51.48
CA ALA A 35 -33.14 12.59 -50.25
C ALA A 35 -31.73 12.06 -50.58
N ALA A 36 -31.53 11.41 -51.72
CA ALA A 36 -30.21 10.98 -52.22
C ALA A 36 -29.28 12.14 -52.63
N LEU A 37 -29.81 13.35 -52.84
CA LEU A 37 -29.04 14.55 -53.19
C LEU A 37 -28.61 15.36 -51.95
N ILE A 38 -29.13 15.03 -50.76
CA ILE A 38 -28.67 15.68 -49.54
C ILE A 38 -27.29 15.08 -49.17
N PRO A 39 -26.23 15.89 -49.12
CA PRO A 39 -24.93 15.38 -48.74
C PRO A 39 -25.01 14.75 -47.35
N GLU A 40 -24.50 13.54 -47.23
CA GLU A 40 -24.42 12.84 -45.96
C GLU A 40 -23.66 13.69 -44.92
N HIS A 41 -24.15 13.73 -43.71
CA HIS A 41 -23.47 14.46 -42.64
C HIS A 41 -22.10 13.85 -42.39
N THR A 42 -21.07 14.67 -42.48
CA THR A 42 -19.67 14.22 -42.36
C THR A 42 -19.01 14.95 -41.20
N GLU A 43 -18.23 14.25 -40.45
CA GLU A 43 -17.43 14.79 -39.34
C GLU A 43 -15.96 14.52 -39.54
N THR A 44 -15.11 15.28 -38.82
CA THR A 44 -13.66 15.08 -38.82
C THR A 44 -13.20 14.75 -37.41
N THR A 45 -12.33 13.73 -37.30
CA THR A 45 -11.72 13.32 -36.04
C THR A 45 -10.28 12.86 -36.26
N GLU A 46 -9.50 12.87 -35.18
CA GLU A 46 -8.22 12.17 -35.17
C GLU A 46 -8.43 10.69 -34.86
N ALA A 47 -7.55 9.84 -35.39
CA ALA A 47 -7.58 8.42 -35.16
C ALA A 47 -6.36 7.94 -34.41
N PHE A 48 -6.54 6.92 -33.58
CA PHE A 48 -5.49 6.31 -32.79
C PHE A 48 -5.60 4.77 -32.83
N SER A 49 -4.48 4.09 -33.01
CA SER A 49 -4.44 2.63 -32.87
C SER A 49 -4.06 2.25 -31.45
N PRO A 50 -4.88 1.44 -30.76
CA PRO A 50 -4.62 1.04 -29.39
C PRO A 50 -3.27 0.34 -29.25
N LYS A 51 -2.53 0.66 -28.18
CA LYS A 51 -1.24 0.02 -27.87
C LYS A 51 -1.41 -0.92 -26.68
N THR A 52 -0.86 -2.13 -26.80
CA THR A 52 -0.86 -3.08 -25.69
C THR A 52 0.14 -2.66 -24.63
N VAL A 53 -0.33 -2.53 -23.38
CA VAL A 53 0.48 -2.16 -22.21
C VAL A 53 0.21 -3.16 -21.09
N LYS A 54 1.27 -3.67 -20.47
CA LYS A 54 1.15 -4.49 -19.26
C LYS A 54 0.91 -3.59 -18.06
N TYR A 55 -0.13 -3.86 -17.32
CA TYR A 55 -0.49 -3.08 -16.14
C TYR A 55 -1.08 -3.96 -15.04
N ALA A 56 -0.66 -3.70 -13.81
CA ALA A 56 -1.28 -4.24 -12.60
C ALA A 56 -2.09 -3.12 -11.94
N PRO A 57 -3.41 -3.24 -11.82
CA PRO A 57 -4.21 -2.29 -11.07
C PRO A 57 -3.68 -2.13 -9.65
N GLN A 58 -3.55 -0.88 -9.19
CA GLN A 58 -3.00 -0.55 -7.89
C GLN A 58 -4.02 0.24 -7.09
N ILE A 59 -3.97 0.09 -5.78
CA ILE A 59 -4.70 0.95 -4.84
C ILE A 59 -3.70 1.71 -3.96
N GLN A 60 -4.10 2.90 -3.57
CA GLN A 60 -3.38 3.71 -2.60
C GLN A 60 -3.84 3.34 -1.20
N VAL A 61 -2.90 2.99 -0.33
CA VAL A 61 -3.15 2.70 1.07
C VAL A 61 -2.17 3.47 1.94
N ILE A 62 -2.54 3.69 3.20
CA ILE A 62 -1.67 4.30 4.20
C ILE A 62 -1.01 3.20 5.02
N GLY A 63 0.30 3.32 5.21
CA GLY A 63 1.09 2.47 6.10
C GLY A 63 1.80 3.28 7.16
N GLU A 64 2.33 2.59 8.15
CA GLU A 64 3.11 3.13 9.25
C GLU A 64 4.54 2.59 9.21
N VAL A 65 5.51 3.48 9.38
CA VAL A 65 6.93 3.13 9.43
C VAL A 65 7.27 2.57 10.81
N ILE A 66 7.78 1.34 10.85
CA ILE A 66 8.15 0.62 12.08
C ILE A 66 9.66 0.36 12.07
N ALA A 67 10.36 0.78 13.12
CA ALA A 67 11.74 0.38 13.32
C ALA A 67 11.79 -1.08 13.80
N PRO A 68 12.65 -1.95 13.22
CA PRO A 68 12.78 -3.35 13.64
C PRO A 68 13.20 -3.48 15.11
N GLU A 69 14.07 -2.58 15.56
CA GLU A 69 14.55 -2.52 16.92
C GLU A 69 13.99 -1.28 17.60
N GLN A 70 13.13 -1.50 18.58
CA GLN A 70 12.58 -0.47 19.43
C GLN A 70 12.19 -1.06 20.78
N VAL A 71 12.42 -0.30 21.83
CA VAL A 71 12.06 -0.71 23.19
C VAL A 71 11.72 0.49 24.05
N GLU A 72 10.67 0.38 24.85
CA GLU A 72 10.40 1.25 25.97
C GLU A 72 11.15 0.74 27.19
N LEU A 73 12.14 1.48 27.66
CA LEU A 73 12.86 1.15 28.89
C LEU A 73 12.06 1.64 30.08
N ARG A 74 11.76 0.73 30.99
CA ARG A 74 11.02 0.99 32.22
C ARG A 74 11.79 0.45 33.40
N THR A 75 11.59 1.07 34.55
CA THR A 75 12.13 0.58 35.81
C THR A 75 11.46 -0.72 36.21
N GLU A 76 12.24 -1.72 36.66
CA GLU A 76 11.68 -2.94 37.27
C GLU A 76 11.38 -2.75 38.76
N ILE A 77 12.18 -1.97 39.44
CA ILE A 77 12.06 -1.69 40.88
C ILE A 77 12.23 -0.19 41.15
N SER A 78 11.73 0.28 42.29
CA SER A 78 11.86 1.67 42.70
C SER A 78 13.26 2.02 43.15
N GLY A 79 13.63 3.30 42.97
CA GLY A 79 14.93 3.81 43.47
C GLY A 79 15.14 5.28 43.15
N ARG A 80 16.14 5.91 43.80
CA ARG A 80 16.55 7.29 43.54
C ARG A 80 17.62 7.32 42.46
N ILE A 81 17.49 8.20 41.47
CA ILE A 81 18.50 8.41 40.43
C ILE A 81 19.73 9.08 41.02
N VAL A 82 20.90 8.46 40.87
CA VAL A 82 22.20 9.02 41.26
C VAL A 82 23.07 9.37 40.06
N GLN A 83 22.80 8.81 38.89
CA GLN A 83 23.52 9.14 37.67
C GLN A 83 22.59 8.99 36.43
N LEU A 84 22.72 9.96 35.51
CA LEU A 84 22.13 9.92 34.18
C LEU A 84 23.28 9.90 33.16
N GLY A 85 23.28 8.90 32.28
CA GLY A 85 24.32 8.69 31.26
C GLY A 85 23.92 9.07 29.86
N PHE A 86 22.78 9.74 29.65
CA PHE A 86 22.29 10.21 28.36
C PHE A 86 21.53 11.53 28.49
N GLN A 87 21.39 12.25 27.37
CA GLN A 87 20.45 13.35 27.23
C GLN A 87 19.30 12.94 26.30
N PRO A 88 18.11 13.51 26.46
CA PRO A 88 16.99 13.25 25.56
C PRO A 88 17.33 13.55 24.10
N GLY A 89 17.13 12.58 23.23
CA GLY A 89 17.45 12.71 21.81
C GLY A 89 18.86 12.32 21.38
N ASP A 90 19.75 11.98 22.35
CA ASP A 90 21.11 11.55 22.05
C ASP A 90 21.15 10.13 21.41
N PRO A 91 22.15 9.88 20.55
CA PRO A 91 22.52 8.52 20.19
C PRO A 91 23.17 7.81 21.36
N VAL A 92 22.85 6.55 21.58
CA VAL A 92 23.42 5.70 22.62
C VAL A 92 24.00 4.43 22.00
N ALA A 93 25.10 3.94 22.55
CA ALA A 93 25.69 2.66 22.17
C ALA A 93 25.04 1.50 22.93
N GLU A 94 25.15 0.29 22.39
CA GLU A 94 24.80 -0.92 23.14
C GLU A 94 25.57 -0.99 24.46
N ASP A 95 24.89 -1.45 25.50
CA ASP A 95 25.40 -1.54 26.90
C ASP A 95 25.79 -0.21 27.55
N GLN A 96 25.54 0.93 26.89
CA GLN A 96 25.78 2.25 27.51
C GLN A 96 24.88 2.41 28.74
N LEU A 97 25.49 2.89 29.87
CA LEU A 97 24.73 3.23 31.06
C LEU A 97 23.78 4.41 30.78
N LEU A 98 22.50 4.21 31.05
CA LEU A 98 21.47 5.25 30.88
C LEU A 98 21.06 5.84 32.23
N VAL A 99 20.70 4.99 33.18
CA VAL A 99 20.28 5.41 34.50
C VAL A 99 20.91 4.49 35.53
N GLN A 100 21.56 5.09 36.52
CA GLN A 100 21.99 4.41 37.74
C GLN A 100 21.12 4.90 38.89
N MET A 101 20.43 3.98 39.54
CA MET A 101 19.77 4.24 40.80
C MET A 101 20.74 4.00 41.98
N ASP A 102 20.41 4.55 43.14
CA ASP A 102 21.15 4.31 44.35
C ASP A 102 21.18 2.82 44.72
N VAL A 103 22.36 2.26 44.78
CA VAL A 103 22.67 0.85 45.13
C VAL A 103 23.50 0.69 46.36
N SER A 104 23.65 1.76 47.14
CA SER A 104 24.55 1.78 48.35
C SER A 104 24.14 0.73 49.39
N GLU A 105 22.83 0.55 49.60
CA GLU A 105 22.31 -0.47 50.50
C GLU A 105 22.58 -1.89 49.94
N GLU A 106 22.32 -2.11 48.65
CA GLU A 106 22.56 -3.41 48.01
C GLU A 106 24.05 -3.77 47.97
N ILE A 107 24.94 -2.79 47.80
CA ILE A 107 26.39 -3.03 47.84
C ILE A 107 26.81 -3.47 49.25
N ALA A 108 26.33 -2.79 50.32
CA ALA A 108 26.61 -3.18 51.69
C ALA A 108 26.06 -4.59 52.01
N GLN A 109 24.82 -4.89 51.54
CA GLN A 109 24.21 -6.21 51.71
C GLN A 109 24.96 -7.29 50.91
N LEU A 110 25.44 -6.98 49.72
CA LEU A 110 26.26 -7.87 48.91
C LEU A 110 27.55 -8.26 49.62
N ALA A 111 28.25 -7.29 50.20
CA ALA A 111 29.47 -7.55 50.93
C ALA A 111 29.24 -8.47 52.15
N ALA A 112 28.13 -8.31 52.88
CA ALA A 112 27.76 -9.18 53.98
C ALA A 112 27.45 -10.61 53.51
N THR A 113 26.61 -10.76 52.44
CA THR A 113 26.23 -12.08 51.93
C THR A 113 27.38 -12.80 51.22
N GLU A 114 28.33 -12.10 50.61
CA GLU A 114 29.58 -12.68 50.07
C GLU A 114 30.49 -13.20 51.17
N ALA A 115 30.53 -12.54 52.34
CA ALA A 115 31.24 -13.05 53.50
C ALA A 115 30.61 -14.37 54.05
N ASP A 116 29.29 -14.43 54.09
CA ASP A 116 28.55 -15.62 54.49
C ASP A 116 28.78 -16.80 53.49
N GLU A 117 28.75 -16.53 52.17
CA GLU A 117 29.06 -17.50 51.14
C GLU A 117 30.50 -18.07 51.34
N LYS A 118 31.47 -17.18 51.57
CA LYS A 118 32.85 -17.57 51.81
C LYS A 118 32.99 -18.45 53.04
N LEU A 119 32.26 -18.13 54.12
CA LEU A 119 32.24 -18.96 55.33
C LEU A 119 31.63 -20.33 55.08
N ALA A 120 30.48 -20.37 54.34
CA ALA A 120 29.84 -21.61 53.97
C ALA A 120 30.74 -22.49 53.07
N ALA A 121 31.44 -21.88 52.10
CA ALA A 121 32.40 -22.56 51.26
C ALA A 121 33.54 -23.21 52.06
N ILE A 122 34.13 -22.52 53.05
CA ILE A 122 35.16 -23.04 53.96
C ILE A 122 34.60 -24.23 54.76
N LYS A 123 33.38 -24.12 55.26
CA LYS A 123 32.73 -25.23 56.01
C LYS A 123 32.51 -26.47 55.11
N PHE A 124 32.04 -26.23 53.90
CA PHE A 124 31.83 -27.31 52.92
C PHE A 124 33.14 -28.04 52.54
N GLU A 125 34.20 -27.31 52.22
CA GLU A 125 35.50 -27.88 51.91
C GLU A 125 36.06 -28.65 53.08
N ARG A 126 35.88 -28.16 54.33
CA ARG A 126 36.29 -28.89 55.55
C ARG A 126 35.49 -30.20 55.71
N ALA A 127 34.17 -30.16 55.56
CA ALA A 127 33.33 -31.34 55.66
C ALA A 127 33.70 -32.39 54.58
N LYS A 128 33.94 -31.93 53.35
CA LYS A 128 34.40 -32.74 52.24
C LYS A 128 35.76 -33.45 52.51
N LYS A 129 36.73 -32.71 53.09
CA LYS A 129 38.03 -33.27 53.50
C LYS A 129 37.89 -34.29 54.63
N LEU A 130 37.09 -34.03 55.67
CA LEU A 130 36.82 -34.96 56.71
C LEU A 130 36.12 -36.21 56.23
N ARG A 131 35.20 -36.12 55.28
CA ARG A 131 34.53 -37.25 54.67
C ARG A 131 35.51 -38.11 53.86
N SER A 132 36.38 -37.49 53.07
CA SER A 132 37.40 -38.23 52.29
C SER A 132 38.42 -38.98 53.15
N THR A 133 38.67 -38.53 54.35
CA THR A 133 39.56 -39.22 55.31
C THR A 133 38.84 -40.24 56.23
N GLY A 134 37.52 -40.45 55.97
CA GLY A 134 36.71 -41.41 56.76
C GLY A 134 36.26 -40.86 58.15
N SER A 135 36.60 -39.61 58.49
CA SER A 135 36.33 -39.03 59.82
C SER A 135 35.05 -38.20 59.89
N GLY A 136 34.35 -37.98 58.76
CA GLY A 136 33.14 -37.18 58.66
C GLY A 136 31.93 -38.00 58.26
N SER A 137 30.67 -37.58 58.69
CA SER A 137 29.44 -38.23 58.28
C SER A 137 28.97 -37.66 56.94
N GLN A 138 28.22 -38.43 56.14
CA GLN A 138 27.60 -37.99 54.91
C GLN A 138 26.62 -36.85 55.18
N SER A 139 25.83 -36.96 56.23
CA SER A 139 24.88 -35.92 56.64
C SER A 139 25.55 -34.55 56.91
N THR A 140 26.74 -34.53 57.50
CA THR A 140 27.52 -33.29 57.73
C THR A 140 27.95 -32.66 56.38
N LEU A 141 28.38 -33.45 55.44
CA LEU A 141 28.75 -32.98 54.12
C LEU A 141 27.50 -32.41 53.38
N ASP A 142 26.39 -33.14 53.39
CA ASP A 142 25.17 -32.76 52.71
C ASP A 142 24.62 -31.44 53.31
N ASN A 143 24.64 -31.29 54.63
CA ASN A 143 24.25 -30.06 55.31
C ASN A 143 25.16 -28.86 54.96
N ALA A 144 26.48 -29.09 54.89
CA ALA A 144 27.44 -28.05 54.52
C ALA A 144 27.28 -27.63 53.07
N GLN A 145 26.95 -28.57 52.18
CA GLN A 145 26.63 -28.30 50.79
C GLN A 145 25.35 -27.47 50.64
N ALA A 146 24.26 -27.85 51.32
CA ALA A 146 23.01 -27.16 51.29
C ALA A 146 23.16 -25.66 51.80
N LEU A 147 23.95 -25.48 52.84
CA LEU A 147 24.26 -24.11 53.35
C LEU A 147 25.05 -23.28 52.34
N LEU A 148 26.03 -23.88 51.62
CA LEU A 148 26.77 -23.20 50.57
C LEU A 148 25.86 -22.78 49.42
N GLU A 149 25.00 -23.70 48.93
CA GLU A 149 24.06 -23.38 47.85
C GLU A 149 23.06 -22.29 48.25
N THR A 150 22.59 -22.30 49.51
CA THR A 150 21.72 -21.24 50.03
C THR A 150 22.45 -19.88 50.04
N ALA A 151 23.70 -19.83 50.50
CA ALA A 151 24.49 -18.59 50.53
C ALA A 151 24.75 -18.06 49.10
N LYS A 152 25.09 -18.94 48.16
CA LYS A 152 25.26 -18.55 46.75
C LYS A 152 23.97 -17.97 46.15
N ALA A 153 22.81 -18.57 46.45
CA ALA A 153 21.52 -18.05 46.02
C ALA A 153 21.23 -16.66 46.55
N GLN A 154 21.61 -16.36 47.82
CA GLN A 154 21.45 -15.04 48.41
C GLN A 154 22.35 -13.99 47.72
N VAL A 155 23.61 -14.33 47.43
CA VAL A 155 24.50 -13.46 46.66
C VAL A 155 23.92 -13.17 45.26
N ALA A 156 23.44 -14.19 44.56
CA ALA A 156 22.82 -14.02 43.24
C ALA A 156 21.57 -13.11 43.29
N GLN A 157 20.77 -13.23 44.35
CA GLN A 157 19.59 -12.37 44.56
C GLN A 157 19.97 -10.89 44.68
N ILE A 158 20.99 -10.56 45.49
CA ILE A 158 21.44 -9.18 45.66
C ILE A 158 22.06 -8.63 44.37
N LYS A 159 22.89 -9.43 43.68
CA LYS A 159 23.46 -9.05 42.39
C LYS A 159 22.36 -8.75 41.35
N SER A 160 21.30 -9.57 41.26
CA SER A 160 20.15 -9.30 40.40
C SER A 160 19.45 -7.98 40.76
N ARG A 161 19.30 -7.65 42.05
CA ARG A 161 18.72 -6.35 42.48
C ARG A 161 19.57 -5.18 42.04
N ILE A 162 20.91 -5.27 42.14
CA ILE A 162 21.83 -4.23 41.64
C ILE A 162 21.70 -4.08 40.13
N GLN A 163 21.62 -5.18 39.38
CA GLN A 163 21.40 -5.13 37.94
C GLN A 163 20.12 -4.42 37.57
N LYS A 164 19.00 -4.69 38.26
CA LYS A 164 17.70 -4.03 38.03
C LYS A 164 17.71 -2.53 38.32
N LYS A 165 18.63 -2.05 39.18
CA LYS A 165 18.86 -0.64 39.47
C LYS A 165 19.86 0.03 38.52
N THR A 166 20.50 -0.72 37.62
CA THR A 166 21.47 -0.25 36.65
C THR A 166 20.92 -0.44 35.26
N ILE A 167 20.33 0.58 34.67
CA ILE A 167 19.61 0.48 33.39
C ILE A 167 20.57 0.88 32.27
N ARG A 168 20.73 -0.03 31.32
CA ARG A 168 21.58 0.11 30.14
C ARG A 168 20.82 -0.01 28.86
N ALA A 169 21.36 0.51 27.77
CA ALA A 169 20.80 0.38 26.42
C ALA A 169 20.97 -1.06 25.92
N PRO A 170 19.90 -1.75 25.51
CA PRO A 170 19.97 -3.14 25.02
C PRO A 170 20.55 -3.24 23.60
N PHE A 171 20.57 -2.15 22.84
CA PHE A 171 21.15 -2.03 21.49
C PHE A 171 21.50 -0.57 21.22
N ALA A 172 22.32 -0.33 20.20
CA ALA A 172 22.66 1.02 19.75
C ALA A 172 21.47 1.68 19.04
N GLY A 173 21.15 2.93 19.42
CA GLY A 173 20.01 3.63 18.87
C GLY A 173 19.93 5.08 19.29
N LYS A 174 18.78 5.71 19.03
CA LYS A 174 18.49 7.08 19.44
C LYS A 174 17.43 7.08 20.53
N THR A 175 17.67 7.83 21.60
CA THR A 175 16.72 8.01 22.70
C THR A 175 15.62 9.01 22.32
N ASN A 176 14.42 8.78 22.82
CA ASN A 176 13.34 9.75 22.76
C ASN A 176 13.43 10.76 23.91
N THR A 177 12.45 11.66 23.98
CA THR A 177 12.33 12.64 25.07
C THR A 177 12.22 11.94 26.43
N SER A 178 12.85 12.51 27.44
CA SER A 178 12.79 12.05 28.83
C SER A 178 12.82 13.28 29.76
N THR A 179 12.09 13.19 30.85
CA THR A 179 12.00 14.29 31.84
C THR A 179 12.70 13.95 33.17
N LEU A 180 13.58 12.96 33.14
CA LEU A 180 14.27 12.48 34.34
C LEU A 180 15.29 13.50 34.87
N SER A 181 15.39 13.56 36.19
CA SER A 181 16.34 14.45 36.88
C SER A 181 17.15 13.70 37.92
N LEU A 182 18.39 14.14 38.12
CA LEU A 182 19.22 13.63 39.24
C LEU A 182 18.53 13.86 40.57
N GLY A 183 18.53 12.84 41.44
CA GLY A 183 17.89 12.87 42.76
C GLY A 183 16.38 12.52 42.69
N GLN A 184 15.78 12.41 41.54
CA GLN A 184 14.39 11.97 41.40
C GLN A 184 14.22 10.53 41.88
N ILE A 185 13.09 10.25 42.54
CA ILE A 185 12.71 8.89 42.94
C ILE A 185 11.76 8.35 41.85
N LEU A 186 12.12 7.20 41.27
CA LEU A 186 11.29 6.47 40.30
C LEU A 186 10.54 5.36 41.02
N GLY A 187 9.30 5.16 40.61
CA GLY A 187 8.51 4.00 40.99
C GLY A 187 8.89 2.77 40.16
N ALA A 188 8.30 1.60 40.49
CA ALA A 188 8.38 0.44 39.63
C ALA A 188 7.49 0.64 38.35
N ASN A 189 7.92 0.12 37.21
CA ASN A 189 7.26 0.25 35.90
C ASN A 189 7.17 1.71 35.38
N GLU A 190 8.00 2.63 35.85
CA GLU A 190 8.05 4.01 35.36
C GLU A 190 8.88 4.09 34.07
N LEU A 191 8.37 4.83 33.07
CA LEU A 191 9.05 5.01 31.79
C LEU A 191 10.31 5.87 31.96
N ILE A 192 11.42 5.34 31.47
CA ILE A 192 12.72 6.05 31.44
C ILE A 192 12.86 6.79 30.11
N THR A 193 12.85 6.07 29.03
CA THR A 193 12.90 6.55 27.65
C THR A 193 12.52 5.42 26.69
N GLN A 194 12.26 5.77 25.46
CA GLN A 194 12.18 4.81 24.37
C GLN A 194 13.47 4.90 23.55
N ILE A 195 14.05 3.77 23.19
CA ILE A 195 15.18 3.69 22.26
C ILE A 195 14.67 3.14 20.93
N VAL A 196 15.04 3.81 19.86
CA VAL A 196 14.78 3.38 18.48
C VAL A 196 16.11 3.07 17.82
N GLY A 197 16.32 1.82 17.42
CA GLY A 197 17.54 1.35 16.78
C GLY A 197 17.79 2.03 15.43
N GLN A 198 19.05 2.28 15.12
CA GLN A 198 19.49 2.79 13.82
C GLN A 198 19.83 1.60 12.91
N THR A 199 18.82 1.06 12.27
CA THR A 199 18.97 -0.07 11.34
C THR A 199 18.97 0.40 9.90
N ASP A 200 19.68 -0.31 9.01
CA ASP A 200 19.71 -0.02 7.56
C ASP A 200 18.35 -0.23 6.91
N ARG A 201 17.48 -1.03 7.52
CA ARG A 201 16.16 -1.36 7.02
C ARG A 201 15.10 -1.01 8.03
N VAL A 202 13.96 -0.57 7.52
CA VAL A 202 12.75 -0.31 8.30
C VAL A 202 11.59 -1.09 7.70
N TRP A 203 10.59 -1.31 8.49
CA TRP A 203 9.35 -1.95 8.08
C TRP A 203 8.27 -0.91 7.81
N VAL A 204 7.38 -1.24 6.90
CA VAL A 204 6.17 -0.48 6.66
C VAL A 204 4.99 -1.43 6.80
N ASP A 205 4.20 -1.21 7.84
CA ASP A 205 2.98 -1.97 8.09
C ASP A 205 1.80 -1.28 7.42
N PHE A 206 1.04 -2.00 6.62
CA PHE A 206 -0.13 -1.48 5.94
C PHE A 206 -1.25 -2.52 5.90
N LYS A 207 -2.49 -2.04 5.73
CA LYS A 207 -3.69 -2.89 5.77
C LYS A 207 -4.34 -2.96 4.40
N LEU A 208 -4.64 -4.18 3.94
CA LEU A 208 -5.38 -4.43 2.71
C LEU A 208 -6.74 -5.03 2.99
N PRO A 209 -7.81 -4.56 2.31
CA PRO A 209 -9.12 -5.19 2.35
C PRO A 209 -9.06 -6.64 1.81
N GLN A 210 -9.82 -7.55 2.44
CA GLN A 210 -9.78 -8.99 2.14
C GLN A 210 -10.22 -9.37 0.71
N HIS A 211 -10.94 -8.48 0.02
CA HIS A 211 -11.45 -8.74 -1.35
C HIS A 211 -10.41 -8.51 -2.44
N HIS A 212 -9.27 -7.91 -2.11
CA HIS A 212 -8.17 -7.77 -3.07
C HIS A 212 -7.33 -9.03 -3.14
N MET A 213 -6.56 -9.14 -4.23
CA MET A 213 -5.63 -10.26 -4.42
C MET A 213 -4.69 -10.40 -3.22
N GLU A 214 -4.49 -11.62 -2.76
CA GLU A 214 -3.53 -11.91 -1.71
C GLU A 214 -2.09 -11.75 -2.22
N LEU A 215 -1.40 -10.75 -1.69
CA LEU A 215 0.03 -10.58 -1.92
C LEU A 215 0.82 -11.52 -1.02
N GLY A 216 1.66 -12.35 -1.63
CA GLY A 216 2.59 -13.23 -0.91
C GLY A 216 3.88 -12.51 -0.49
N ALA A 217 4.67 -13.17 0.34
CA ALA A 217 6.04 -12.74 0.62
C ALA A 217 6.86 -12.68 -0.69
N GLY A 218 7.71 -11.66 -0.81
CA GLY A 218 8.47 -11.38 -2.02
C GLY A 218 7.78 -10.45 -3.03
N ALA A 219 6.48 -10.16 -2.87
CA ALA A 219 5.78 -9.20 -3.74
C ALA A 219 6.30 -7.77 -3.51
N GLY A 220 6.48 -7.02 -4.60
CA GLY A 220 6.87 -5.62 -4.57
C GLY A 220 5.67 -4.70 -4.34
N VAL A 221 5.87 -3.66 -3.53
CA VAL A 221 4.95 -2.54 -3.36
C VAL A 221 5.72 -1.25 -3.49
N THR A 222 5.09 -0.17 -3.95
CA THR A 222 5.74 1.12 -4.07
C THR A 222 5.36 1.98 -2.88
N VAL A 223 6.35 2.41 -2.09
CA VAL A 223 6.20 3.35 -0.98
C VAL A 223 6.51 4.75 -1.48
N ILE A 224 5.68 5.71 -1.14
CA ILE A 224 5.89 7.12 -1.45
C ILE A 224 6.55 7.75 -0.24
N GLY A 225 7.87 7.95 -0.34
CA GLY A 225 8.70 8.55 0.70
C GLY A 225 8.62 10.09 0.72
N GLN A 226 9.54 10.71 1.45
CA GLN A 226 9.64 12.18 1.51
C GLN A 226 9.74 12.79 0.10
N LYS A 227 9.11 13.94 -0.09
CA LYS A 227 9.10 14.71 -1.35
C LYS A 227 8.52 13.93 -2.55
N GLY A 228 7.63 12.94 -2.31
CA GLY A 228 7.01 12.16 -3.39
C GLY A 228 7.93 11.12 -4.05
N LYS A 229 9.09 10.83 -3.48
CA LYS A 229 10.02 9.84 -4.02
C LYS A 229 9.40 8.45 -3.94
N GLN A 230 9.27 7.78 -5.08
CA GLN A 230 8.79 6.40 -5.15
C GLN A 230 9.94 5.42 -4.86
N ILE A 231 9.69 4.51 -3.94
CA ILE A 231 10.66 3.53 -3.45
C ILE A 231 10.02 2.15 -3.47
N THR A 232 10.67 1.18 -4.07
CA THR A 232 10.19 -0.20 -4.05
C THR A 232 10.49 -0.82 -2.69
N ALA A 233 9.46 -1.34 -2.03
CA ALA A 233 9.54 -2.14 -0.83
C ALA A 233 9.11 -3.58 -1.13
N THR A 234 9.61 -4.55 -0.38
CA THR A 234 9.29 -5.97 -0.56
C THR A 234 8.47 -6.47 0.61
N ILE A 235 7.35 -7.12 0.35
CA ILE A 235 6.53 -7.75 1.40
C ILE A 235 7.31 -8.91 2.01
N ILE A 236 7.57 -8.84 3.32
CA ILE A 236 8.26 -9.88 4.08
C ILE A 236 7.33 -10.72 4.94
N HIS A 237 6.19 -10.14 5.33
CA HIS A 237 5.23 -10.82 6.20
C HIS A 237 3.79 -10.41 5.89
N ARG A 238 2.88 -11.31 6.19
CA ARG A 238 1.43 -11.13 6.11
C ARG A 238 0.80 -11.80 7.32
N ASP A 239 -0.06 -11.08 8.03
CA ASP A 239 -0.78 -11.66 9.16
C ASP A 239 -1.61 -12.88 8.74
N ALA A 240 -1.64 -13.90 9.59
CA ALA A 240 -2.47 -15.08 9.35
C ALA A 240 -3.97 -14.79 9.50
N THR A 241 -4.33 -13.76 10.28
CA THR A 241 -5.71 -13.41 10.61
C THR A 241 -6.17 -12.16 9.88
N ILE A 242 -7.48 -12.08 9.67
CA ILE A 242 -8.17 -10.89 9.16
C ILE A 242 -8.87 -10.21 10.33
N SER A 243 -8.71 -8.91 10.46
CA SER A 243 -9.45 -8.12 11.44
C SER A 243 -10.95 -8.22 11.15
N THR A 244 -11.72 -8.69 12.14
CA THR A 244 -13.17 -8.83 12.02
C THR A 244 -13.90 -7.48 11.97
N THR A 245 -13.31 -6.45 12.58
CA THR A 245 -13.86 -5.09 12.63
C THR A 245 -13.68 -4.35 11.31
N THR A 246 -12.48 -4.40 10.73
CA THR A 246 -12.14 -3.62 9.52
C THR A 246 -12.15 -4.44 8.24
N ARG A 247 -12.26 -5.77 8.33
CA ARG A 247 -12.17 -6.70 7.20
C ARG A 247 -10.88 -6.52 6.38
N THR A 248 -9.80 -6.14 7.06
CA THR A 248 -8.48 -5.95 6.49
C THR A 248 -7.48 -6.94 7.06
N ARG A 249 -6.42 -7.19 6.30
CA ARG A 249 -5.26 -7.98 6.72
C ARG A 249 -4.03 -7.10 6.74
N THR A 250 -3.22 -7.20 7.79
CA THR A 250 -1.97 -6.47 7.89
C THR A 250 -0.90 -7.16 7.06
N HIS A 251 -0.15 -6.36 6.31
CA HIS A 251 1.04 -6.75 5.57
C HIS A 251 2.20 -5.91 6.06
N ARG A 252 3.39 -6.50 6.07
CA ARG A 252 4.65 -5.84 6.39
C ARG A 252 5.57 -5.87 5.21
N ALA A 253 5.99 -4.72 4.75
CA ALA A 253 7.01 -4.57 3.72
C ALA A 253 8.31 -4.05 4.34
N GLU A 254 9.43 -4.43 3.76
CA GLU A 254 10.77 -3.98 4.14
C GLU A 254 11.31 -3.01 3.12
N VAL A 255 11.94 -1.93 3.57
CA VAL A 255 12.55 -0.90 2.75
C VAL A 255 13.84 -0.40 3.40
N PHE A 256 14.82 0.06 2.60
CA PHE A 256 16.03 0.68 3.13
C PHE A 256 15.72 2.05 3.76
N ALA A 257 16.10 2.21 5.03
CA ALA A 257 15.85 3.41 5.84
C ALA A 257 16.35 4.70 5.16
N GLN A 258 17.55 4.66 4.59
CA GLN A 258 18.17 5.79 3.88
C GLN A 258 17.36 6.28 2.67
N HIS A 259 16.60 5.40 2.04
CA HIS A 259 15.76 5.77 0.91
C HIS A 259 14.46 6.42 1.34
N LEU A 260 13.89 5.96 2.46
CA LEU A 260 12.62 6.44 2.98
C LEU A 260 12.75 7.81 3.63
N GLY A 261 13.79 8.01 4.44
CA GLY A 261 14.09 9.28 5.13
C GLY A 261 13.03 9.68 6.17
N MET A 262 12.24 8.73 6.66
CA MET A 262 11.16 8.95 7.62
C MET A 262 11.45 8.29 8.95
N ALA A 263 10.98 8.89 10.03
CA ALA A 263 11.13 8.38 11.38
C ALA A 263 10.15 7.22 11.65
N HIS A 264 10.47 6.41 12.66
CA HIS A 264 9.53 5.47 13.26
C HIS A 264 8.23 6.17 13.69
N GLY A 265 7.08 5.54 13.44
CA GLY A 265 5.74 6.08 13.69
C GLY A 265 5.24 7.04 12.62
N ALA A 266 6.03 7.35 11.58
CA ALA A 266 5.56 8.18 10.48
C ALA A 266 4.60 7.40 9.57
N PHE A 267 3.59 8.12 9.04
CA PHE A 267 2.71 7.57 8.03
C PHE A 267 3.27 7.77 6.63
N VAL A 268 3.10 6.77 5.79
CA VAL A 268 3.53 6.78 4.38
C VAL A 268 2.39 6.28 3.49
N GLU A 269 2.38 6.77 2.26
CA GLU A 269 1.47 6.26 1.24
C GLU A 269 2.13 5.11 0.49
N LEU A 270 1.34 4.08 0.18
CA LEU A 270 1.78 2.94 -0.62
C LEU A 270 0.86 2.75 -1.82
N MET A 271 1.46 2.51 -2.97
CA MET A 271 0.76 1.99 -4.15
C MET A 271 0.93 0.47 -4.16
N VAL A 272 -0.17 -0.23 -3.99
CA VAL A 272 -0.18 -1.68 -3.79
C VAL A 272 -0.90 -2.34 -4.96
N PRO A 273 -0.25 -3.25 -5.72
CA PRO A 273 -0.92 -3.98 -6.80
C PRO A 273 -2.00 -4.89 -6.22
N VAL A 274 -3.21 -4.82 -6.78
CA VAL A 274 -4.38 -5.60 -6.32
C VAL A 274 -4.82 -6.67 -7.31
N ALA A 275 -4.16 -6.76 -8.46
CA ALA A 275 -4.34 -7.81 -9.45
C ALA A 275 -2.98 -8.15 -10.08
N ARG A 276 -2.91 -9.28 -10.78
CA ARG A 276 -1.72 -9.63 -11.57
C ARG A 276 -1.58 -8.73 -12.77
N ASP A 277 -0.37 -8.60 -13.27
CA ASP A 277 -0.10 -7.97 -14.56
C ASP A 277 -0.96 -8.62 -15.64
N LYS A 278 -1.67 -7.78 -16.38
CA LYS A 278 -2.49 -8.15 -17.51
C LYS A 278 -2.24 -7.19 -18.66
N ASP A 279 -2.41 -7.68 -19.88
CA ASP A 279 -2.34 -6.84 -21.07
C ASP A 279 -3.63 -6.03 -21.20
N TYR A 280 -3.49 -4.72 -21.28
CA TYR A 280 -4.56 -3.75 -21.52
C TYR A 280 -4.29 -2.99 -22.79
N LEU A 281 -5.35 -2.47 -23.42
CA LEU A 281 -5.23 -1.57 -24.56
C LEU A 281 -5.23 -0.12 -24.06
N SER A 282 -4.16 0.60 -24.34
CA SER A 282 -3.99 2.01 -23.98
C SER A 282 -4.52 2.92 -25.09
N LEU A 283 -5.36 3.88 -24.70
CA LEU A 283 -5.95 4.92 -25.56
C LEU A 283 -5.74 6.29 -24.90
N PRO A 284 -5.74 7.38 -25.67
CA PRO A 284 -5.91 8.73 -25.10
C PRO A 284 -7.29 8.85 -24.41
N VAL A 285 -7.35 9.59 -23.31
CA VAL A 285 -8.61 9.79 -22.56
C VAL A 285 -9.71 10.42 -23.42
N THR A 286 -9.34 11.20 -24.46
CA THR A 286 -10.26 11.84 -25.41
C THR A 286 -11.01 10.85 -26.30
N ALA A 287 -10.54 9.61 -26.41
CA ALA A 287 -11.21 8.56 -27.17
C ALA A 287 -12.46 8.01 -26.48
N VAL A 288 -12.47 8.04 -25.12
CA VAL A 288 -13.56 7.45 -24.33
C VAL A 288 -14.66 8.47 -24.11
N GLN A 289 -15.87 8.11 -24.50
CA GLN A 289 -17.09 8.88 -24.29
C GLN A 289 -17.93 8.21 -23.19
N THR A 290 -18.75 9.00 -22.50
CA THR A 290 -19.62 8.52 -21.42
C THR A 290 -21.04 9.02 -21.64
N ASP A 291 -22.02 8.12 -21.52
CA ASP A 291 -23.43 8.48 -21.54
C ASP A 291 -24.19 7.83 -20.37
N GLY A 292 -25.54 7.88 -20.39
CA GLY A 292 -26.37 7.26 -19.36
C GLY A 292 -26.33 5.74 -19.30
N TYR A 293 -25.75 5.08 -20.27
CA TYR A 293 -25.66 3.61 -20.37
C TYR A 293 -24.26 3.09 -20.03
N GLY A 294 -23.24 3.94 -20.09
CA GLY A 294 -21.87 3.54 -19.75
C GLY A 294 -20.80 4.27 -20.55
N GLN A 295 -19.66 3.63 -20.67
CA GLN A 295 -18.49 4.14 -21.39
C GLN A 295 -18.34 3.43 -22.72
N PHE A 296 -18.04 4.19 -23.77
CA PHE A 296 -17.93 3.68 -25.12
C PHE A 296 -16.87 4.45 -25.90
N VAL A 297 -16.45 3.88 -27.02
CA VAL A 297 -15.58 4.50 -28.02
C VAL A 297 -16.22 4.40 -29.39
N TYR A 298 -15.72 5.19 -30.35
CA TYR A 298 -16.06 5.03 -31.77
C TYR A 298 -14.93 4.33 -32.50
N ILE A 299 -15.23 3.18 -33.09
CA ILE A 299 -14.32 2.46 -33.99
C ILE A 299 -14.56 2.97 -35.39
N LEU A 300 -13.49 3.19 -36.14
CA LEU A 300 -13.52 3.72 -37.49
C LEU A 300 -13.26 2.58 -38.49
N HIS A 301 -14.29 2.18 -39.18
CA HIS A 301 -14.22 1.19 -40.28
C HIS A 301 -14.04 1.90 -41.61
N PRO A 302 -13.13 1.46 -42.49
CA PRO A 302 -13.01 2.02 -43.83
C PRO A 302 -14.35 1.97 -44.58
N ASP A 303 -14.72 3.06 -45.24
CA ASP A 303 -15.93 3.16 -46.07
C ASP A 303 -15.59 2.88 -47.55
N GLU A 304 -16.61 2.73 -48.40
CA GLU A 304 -16.41 2.61 -49.85
C GLU A 304 -15.84 3.86 -50.48
N GLN A 305 -16.04 5.01 -49.87
CA GLN A 305 -15.46 6.29 -50.31
C GLN A 305 -14.00 6.37 -49.90
N GLU A 306 -13.12 6.66 -50.84
CA GLU A 306 -11.68 6.75 -50.61
C GLU A 306 -11.32 7.78 -49.54
N GLY A 307 -10.61 7.36 -48.50
CA GLY A 307 -10.20 8.20 -47.35
C GLY A 307 -11.29 8.48 -46.32
N ALA A 308 -12.47 7.88 -46.45
CA ALA A 308 -13.56 8.00 -45.51
C ALA A 308 -13.66 6.77 -44.60
N TYR A 309 -14.22 6.97 -43.43
CA TYR A 309 -14.48 5.92 -42.45
C TYR A 309 -15.89 6.05 -41.90
N ARG A 310 -16.43 4.95 -41.40
CA ARG A 310 -17.76 4.92 -40.79
C ARG A 310 -17.59 4.66 -39.29
N ALA A 311 -18.21 5.50 -38.48
CA ALA A 311 -18.13 5.41 -37.03
C ALA A 311 -19.06 4.34 -36.48
N GLU A 312 -18.51 3.32 -35.79
CA GLU A 312 -19.26 2.31 -35.06
C GLU A 312 -19.11 2.55 -33.58
N ARG A 313 -20.22 2.69 -32.84
CA ARG A 313 -20.19 2.74 -31.38
C ARG A 313 -19.83 1.37 -30.80
N ARG A 314 -18.86 1.31 -29.91
CA ARG A 314 -18.46 0.11 -29.19
C ARG A 314 -18.37 0.40 -27.72
N ASP A 315 -19.15 -0.32 -26.90
CA ASP A 315 -19.10 -0.20 -25.45
C ASP A 315 -17.82 -0.84 -24.91
N VAL A 316 -17.19 -0.16 -23.93
CA VAL A 316 -15.96 -0.59 -23.29
C VAL A 316 -16.15 -0.68 -21.78
N SER A 317 -15.42 -1.58 -21.15
CA SER A 317 -15.55 -1.82 -19.72
C SER A 317 -14.20 -2.06 -19.04
N HIS A 318 -14.19 -1.96 -17.69
CA HIS A 318 -13.00 -2.10 -16.87
C HIS A 318 -11.87 -1.15 -17.29
N LEU A 319 -12.14 0.16 -17.15
CA LEU A 319 -11.22 1.22 -17.51
C LEU A 319 -10.39 1.66 -16.31
N PHE A 320 -9.08 1.89 -16.57
CA PHE A 320 -8.16 2.47 -15.59
C PHE A 320 -7.56 3.74 -16.19
N TYR A 321 -7.79 4.87 -15.53
CA TYR A 321 -7.29 6.18 -15.97
C TYR A 321 -5.88 6.41 -15.45
N LEU A 322 -4.92 6.66 -16.33
CA LEU A 322 -3.52 6.92 -16.02
C LEU A 322 -3.08 8.25 -16.66
N GLY A 323 -3.36 9.35 -15.97
CA GLY A 323 -3.09 10.68 -16.50
C GLY A 323 -3.86 10.96 -17.79
N GLU A 324 -3.16 11.16 -18.91
CA GLU A 324 -3.75 11.43 -20.22
C GLU A 324 -4.16 10.17 -21.01
N SER A 325 -3.91 8.98 -20.45
CA SER A 325 -4.24 7.70 -21.07
C SER A 325 -5.29 6.95 -20.28
N VAL A 326 -6.07 6.13 -20.95
CA VAL A 326 -6.99 5.17 -20.35
C VAL A 326 -6.65 3.78 -20.83
N LEU A 327 -6.62 2.84 -19.91
CA LEU A 327 -6.43 1.42 -20.19
C LEU A 327 -7.78 0.74 -20.25
N VAL A 328 -8.02 0.00 -21.30
CA VAL A 328 -9.27 -0.72 -21.57
C VAL A 328 -8.98 -2.23 -21.51
N ASP A 329 -9.77 -2.95 -20.74
CA ASP A 329 -9.67 -4.41 -20.62
C ASP A 329 -10.52 -5.16 -21.64
N GLN A 330 -11.73 -4.66 -21.90
CA GLN A 330 -12.72 -5.38 -22.74
C GLN A 330 -13.42 -4.42 -23.70
N GLY A 331 -13.78 -4.97 -24.88
CA GLY A 331 -14.53 -4.26 -25.88
C GLY A 331 -13.71 -3.79 -27.09
N LEU A 332 -12.38 -3.92 -27.08
CA LEU A 332 -11.48 -3.49 -28.15
C LEU A 332 -10.45 -4.55 -28.52
N THR A 333 -9.90 -4.42 -29.73
CA THR A 333 -8.73 -5.17 -30.20
C THR A 333 -7.62 -4.21 -30.65
N SER A 334 -6.37 -4.69 -30.64
CA SER A 334 -5.20 -3.87 -30.98
C SER A 334 -5.14 -3.39 -32.44
N ASN A 335 -5.91 -4.03 -33.33
CA ASN A 335 -5.90 -3.73 -34.76
C ASN A 335 -7.01 -2.76 -35.18
N GLU A 336 -7.86 -2.34 -34.24
CA GLU A 336 -8.96 -1.42 -34.52
C GLU A 336 -8.45 0.02 -34.53
N LEU A 337 -9.06 0.86 -35.34
CA LEU A 337 -8.79 2.29 -35.38
C LEU A 337 -9.87 3.01 -34.59
N VAL A 338 -9.48 3.78 -33.58
CA VAL A 338 -10.39 4.43 -32.62
C VAL A 338 -10.33 5.95 -32.81
N ALA A 339 -11.50 6.59 -32.86
CA ALA A 339 -11.61 8.05 -32.88
C ALA A 339 -11.15 8.66 -31.55
N THR A 340 -10.40 9.76 -31.61
CA THR A 340 -9.86 10.47 -30.43
C THR A 340 -10.36 11.90 -30.37
N ASN A 341 -9.54 12.89 -30.74
CA ASN A 341 -9.94 14.29 -30.73
C ASN A 341 -11.07 14.55 -31.74
N GLY A 342 -12.22 15.00 -31.26
CA GLY A 342 -13.43 15.17 -32.05
C GLY A 342 -14.43 14.01 -31.96
N ALA A 343 -14.10 12.91 -31.27
CA ALA A 343 -14.99 11.76 -31.06
C ALA A 343 -16.37 12.15 -30.47
N PHE A 344 -16.43 13.19 -29.67
CA PHE A 344 -17.68 13.68 -29.06
C PHE A 344 -18.72 14.23 -30.07
N LYS A 345 -18.30 14.51 -31.33
CA LYS A 345 -19.20 14.96 -32.41
C LYS A 345 -19.84 13.78 -33.14
N LEU A 346 -19.27 12.59 -32.98
CA LEU A 346 -19.68 11.42 -33.75
C LEU A 346 -21.00 10.84 -33.26
N ALA A 347 -21.74 10.30 -34.18
CA ALA A 347 -22.91 9.45 -33.96
C ALA A 347 -22.73 8.10 -34.66
N PRO A 348 -23.40 7.02 -34.23
CA PRO A 348 -23.33 5.76 -34.92
C PRO A 348 -23.72 5.85 -36.40
N GLY A 349 -22.84 5.36 -37.26
CA GLY A 349 -23.06 5.34 -38.72
C GLY A 349 -22.62 6.61 -39.44
N VAL A 350 -22.14 7.66 -38.78
CA VAL A 350 -21.68 8.90 -39.42
C VAL A 350 -20.42 8.64 -40.25
N LEU A 351 -20.35 9.31 -41.41
CA LEU A 351 -19.18 9.30 -42.28
C LEU A 351 -18.11 10.25 -41.71
N VAL A 352 -16.89 9.75 -41.60
CA VAL A 352 -15.79 10.44 -40.87
C VAL A 352 -14.57 10.55 -41.77
N TYR A 353 -13.99 11.73 -41.82
CA TYR A 353 -12.66 11.95 -42.41
C TYR A 353 -11.61 12.14 -41.32
N LEU A 354 -10.41 11.59 -41.57
CA LEU A 354 -9.32 11.74 -40.61
C LEU A 354 -8.68 13.11 -40.81
N SER A 355 -8.59 13.86 -39.70
CA SER A 355 -7.69 15.02 -39.65
C SER A 355 -6.26 14.53 -39.46
N SER A 356 -5.31 15.10 -40.21
CA SER A 356 -3.89 14.87 -39.91
C SER A 356 -3.61 15.36 -38.48
N PRO A 357 -2.77 14.64 -37.69
CA PRO A 357 -2.38 15.13 -36.39
C PRO A 357 -1.80 16.53 -36.55
N SER A 358 -2.37 17.51 -35.85
CA SER A 358 -1.80 18.85 -35.84
C SER A 358 -0.48 18.76 -35.12
N ASP A 359 0.63 18.90 -35.84
CA ASP A 359 1.98 19.17 -35.34
C ASP A 359 2.01 20.55 -34.64
N THR A 360 1.30 20.67 -33.56
CA THR A 360 1.44 21.82 -32.67
C THR A 360 2.01 21.30 -31.35
N PRO A 361 3.33 21.46 -31.13
CA PRO A 361 3.85 21.25 -29.79
C PRO A 361 3.23 22.31 -28.89
N GLN A 362 2.31 21.93 -28.01
CA GLN A 362 1.95 22.75 -26.87
C GLN A 362 3.21 22.93 -26.03
N GLN A 363 3.87 24.08 -26.18
CA GLN A 363 4.81 24.59 -25.20
C GLN A 363 4.06 24.74 -23.87
N ILE A 364 4.23 23.75 -23.00
CA ILE A 364 3.86 23.89 -21.60
C ILE A 364 4.82 24.92 -21.01
N SER A 365 4.33 26.15 -20.91
CA SER A 365 4.93 27.19 -20.09
C SER A 365 5.05 26.66 -18.68
N SER A 366 6.27 26.47 -18.21
CA SER A 366 6.60 26.21 -16.80
C SER A 366 6.19 27.44 -15.97
N ALA A 367 4.96 27.46 -15.49
CA ALA A 367 4.55 28.37 -14.45
C ALA A 367 5.15 27.85 -13.12
N THR A 368 6.26 28.46 -12.76
CA THR A 368 6.85 28.42 -11.43
C THR A 368 5.83 28.97 -10.43
N TYR A 369 5.29 28.14 -9.58
CA TYR A 369 4.66 28.60 -8.35
C TYR A 369 5.73 28.75 -7.27
N GLN A 370 5.89 30.01 -6.83
CA GLN A 370 6.63 30.40 -5.61
C GLN A 370 5.91 29.95 -4.36
#